data_9766cb0f6915f1077a99ae4ff31b0b18
#
_entry.id   9766cb0f6915f1077a99ae4ff31b0b18
#
_cell.length_a   1.000
_cell.length_b   1.000
_cell.length_c   1.000
_cell.angle_alpha   90.00
_cell.angle_beta   90.00
_cell.angle_gamma   90.00
#
_symmetry.space_group_name_H-M   'P 1'
#
loop_
_entity.id
_entity.type
_entity.pdbx_description
1 polymer ?
#
loop_
_entity_poly.entity_id
_entity_poly.type
_entity_poly.pdbx_seq_one_letter_code
_entity_poly.pdbx_strand_id
1 'polypeptide(L)'
;MRKHYCSLAALLLLCGAAPSLAASDVCKDTEINILMETVPDTVAVSNIKSEFEKAYNTKVNIEAINYSLMHEKLVPSLSASSGHYNVLVVDSYWVGEFKTAGWIAELDELIARDKIDTGVYIPALMELNGRVQGKTYMLPFWHYAMGVLYRKDIVDAPAFREAYKKQFGKDWEFPKTLEEFAEVAKWAGKQENMHGMAMAGQRADPVVMEATNYLFSVGGDFYDRATWKSTMGNPEAAKAVNIYADLLKNAAQPGALGANFDDVANTLKQGKAIFAISYLFLFPTLQDKKDSLVVDKMMFEPLPGKESFLGAWGWAIPSNAPNKECSWEFLKWVESKDAAYKRALDGGQPTQAWIYEDSKFLEAWPMMRKVGYAVDHSKGLPIMSRSTQLVETFAEVLGTVLADGAKSEDTLAESVSKFDRLVKGDPLLK
;
A
#
# COMPACT_ATOMS: atom_id res chain seq x y z
N MET A 1 -68.88 -24.21 -38.67
CA MET A 1 -67.68 -23.70 -39.41
C MET A 1 -67.21 -22.37 -38.80
N ARG A 2 -66.20 -22.39 -37.96
CA ARG A 2 -65.53 -21.19 -37.49
C ARG A 2 -63.99 -21.44 -37.56
N LYS A 3 -63.32 -20.70 -38.46
CA LYS A 3 -61.89 -20.76 -38.70
C LYS A 3 -61.22 -19.95 -37.63
N HIS A 4 -60.27 -20.53 -36.87
CA HIS A 4 -59.34 -19.81 -35.97
C HIS A 4 -58.05 -19.51 -36.73
N TYR A 5 -57.74 -18.25 -36.83
CA TYR A 5 -56.42 -17.77 -37.29
C TYR A 5 -55.49 -17.69 -36.09
N CYS A 6 -54.41 -18.48 -36.07
CA CYS A 6 -53.28 -18.30 -35.18
C CYS A 6 -52.34 -17.25 -35.78
N SER A 7 -52.21 -16.12 -35.11
CA SER A 7 -51.17 -15.14 -35.43
C SER A 7 -49.89 -15.52 -34.66
N LEU A 8 -48.84 -15.88 -35.39
CA LEU A 8 -47.46 -15.99 -34.85
C LEU A 8 -46.89 -14.56 -34.68
N ALA A 9 -46.68 -14.15 -33.44
CA ALA A 9 -45.89 -12.95 -33.12
C ALA A 9 -44.42 -13.37 -33.08
N ALA A 10 -43.62 -12.88 -34.05
CA ALA A 10 -42.18 -13.04 -34.04
C ALA A 10 -41.60 -12.02 -33.08
N LEU A 11 -41.03 -12.50 -31.98
CA LEU A 11 -40.21 -11.69 -31.03
C LEU A 11 -38.82 -11.46 -31.67
N LEU A 12 -38.58 -10.30 -32.17
CA LEU A 12 -37.23 -9.83 -32.55
C LEU A 12 -36.43 -9.54 -31.27
N LEU A 13 -35.51 -10.43 -30.90
CA LEU A 13 -34.46 -10.17 -29.94
C LEU A 13 -33.48 -9.17 -30.55
N LEU A 14 -33.61 -7.92 -30.16
CA LEU A 14 -32.55 -6.90 -30.35
C LEU A 14 -31.41 -7.24 -29.39
N CYS A 15 -30.39 -7.97 -29.87
CA CYS A 15 -29.09 -8.00 -29.24
C CYS A 15 -28.49 -6.58 -29.31
N GLY A 16 -28.64 -5.82 -28.24
CA GLY A 16 -27.92 -4.57 -28.04
C GLY A 16 -26.43 -4.88 -27.95
N ALA A 17 -25.70 -4.66 -29.03
CA ALA A 17 -24.23 -4.59 -28.98
C ALA A 17 -23.88 -3.42 -28.05
N ALA A 18 -23.22 -3.71 -26.93
CA ALA A 18 -22.59 -2.66 -26.13
C ALA A 18 -21.67 -1.83 -27.04
N PRO A 19 -21.66 -0.51 -26.94
CA PRO A 19 -20.75 0.30 -27.75
C PRO A 19 -19.32 -0.11 -27.37
N SER A 20 -18.62 -0.75 -28.30
CA SER A 20 -17.18 -0.86 -28.26
C SER A 20 -16.68 0.59 -28.34
N LEU A 21 -16.04 1.09 -27.27
CA LEU A 21 -15.27 2.33 -27.34
C LEU A 21 -14.29 2.15 -28.50
N ALA A 22 -14.51 2.89 -29.59
CA ALA A 22 -13.56 2.91 -30.69
C ALA A 22 -12.22 3.38 -30.12
N ALA A 23 -11.19 2.56 -30.26
CA ALA A 23 -9.86 2.92 -29.80
C ALA A 23 -9.46 4.25 -30.45
N SER A 24 -8.98 5.17 -29.62
CA SER A 24 -8.56 6.50 -30.08
C SER A 24 -7.28 6.37 -30.92
N ASP A 25 -7.22 7.02 -32.07
CA ASP A 25 -6.02 7.03 -32.94
C ASP A 25 -4.81 7.77 -32.30
N VAL A 26 -4.98 8.39 -31.13
CA VAL A 26 -3.90 9.17 -30.45
C VAL A 26 -2.71 8.32 -30.02
N CYS A 27 -2.91 7.02 -29.84
CA CYS A 27 -1.83 6.08 -29.48
C CYS A 27 -1.25 5.30 -30.65
N LYS A 28 -1.87 5.42 -31.83
CA LYS A 28 -1.50 4.61 -33.00
C LYS A 28 -0.07 4.86 -33.41
N ASP A 29 0.67 3.76 -33.64
CA ASP A 29 2.07 3.77 -34.06
C ASP A 29 3.00 4.55 -33.10
N THR A 30 2.64 4.64 -31.80
CA THR A 30 3.43 5.29 -30.74
C THR A 30 3.99 4.25 -29.77
N GLU A 31 4.84 4.70 -28.83
CA GLU A 31 5.29 3.92 -27.69
C GLU A 31 4.90 4.65 -26.40
N ILE A 32 4.48 3.87 -25.38
CA ILE A 32 4.26 4.36 -24.01
C ILE A 32 5.38 3.81 -23.15
N ASN A 33 6.13 4.71 -22.52
CA ASN A 33 7.15 4.37 -21.54
C ASN A 33 6.60 4.61 -20.14
N ILE A 34 6.63 3.57 -19.28
CA ILE A 34 6.08 3.60 -17.93
C ILE A 34 7.19 3.24 -16.94
N LEU A 35 7.37 4.02 -15.88
CA LEU A 35 8.21 3.67 -14.74
C LEU A 35 7.36 3.13 -13.61
N MET A 36 7.72 1.95 -13.11
CA MET A 36 7.03 1.25 -12.03
C MET A 36 8.02 0.66 -11.02
N GLU A 37 7.53 0.33 -9.84
CA GLU A 37 8.30 -0.45 -8.85
C GLU A 37 8.33 -1.94 -9.22
N THR A 38 9.41 -2.64 -8.84
CA THR A 38 9.53 -4.10 -9.00
C THR A 38 8.71 -4.82 -7.91
N VAL A 39 7.42 -5.00 -8.15
CA VAL A 39 6.45 -5.64 -7.23
C VAL A 39 5.47 -6.53 -7.99
N PRO A 40 4.70 -7.40 -7.30
CA PRO A 40 3.68 -8.24 -7.95
C PRO A 40 2.66 -7.46 -8.79
N ASP A 41 2.25 -6.26 -8.36
CA ASP A 41 1.32 -5.41 -9.10
C ASP A 41 1.85 -4.99 -10.47
N THR A 42 3.16 -4.76 -10.61
CA THR A 42 3.82 -4.50 -11.89
C THR A 42 3.81 -5.73 -12.79
N VAL A 43 3.98 -6.92 -12.22
CA VAL A 43 3.85 -8.18 -12.98
C VAL A 43 2.43 -8.34 -13.51
N ALA A 44 1.42 -8.06 -12.68
CA ALA A 44 0.01 -8.13 -13.08
C ALA A 44 -0.32 -7.20 -14.25
N VAL A 45 0.22 -5.97 -14.27
CA VAL A 45 0.10 -5.05 -15.42
C VAL A 45 0.82 -5.60 -16.65
N SER A 46 2.03 -6.13 -16.47
CA SER A 46 2.83 -6.69 -17.56
C SER A 46 2.13 -7.87 -18.25
N ASN A 47 1.40 -8.67 -17.50
CA ASN A 47 0.67 -9.84 -18.01
C ASN A 47 -0.52 -9.45 -18.92
N ILE A 48 -1.12 -8.28 -18.72
CA ILE A 48 -2.29 -7.82 -19.48
C ILE A 48 -1.98 -6.76 -20.53
N LYS A 49 -0.82 -6.07 -20.48
CA LYS A 49 -0.50 -4.93 -21.34
C LYS A 49 -0.67 -5.18 -22.85
N SER A 50 -0.49 -6.44 -23.30
CA SER A 50 -0.67 -6.82 -24.69
C SER A 50 -2.10 -6.61 -25.21
N GLU A 51 -3.11 -6.51 -24.33
CA GLU A 51 -4.48 -6.19 -24.70
C GLU A 51 -4.59 -4.73 -25.13
N PHE A 52 -3.97 -3.81 -24.38
CA PHE A 52 -3.88 -2.41 -24.74
C PHE A 52 -3.07 -2.23 -26.05
N GLU A 53 -1.91 -2.87 -26.14
CA GLU A 53 -1.05 -2.79 -27.33
C GLU A 53 -1.81 -3.17 -28.61
N LYS A 54 -2.63 -4.23 -28.55
CA LYS A 54 -3.47 -4.67 -29.68
C LYS A 54 -4.63 -3.71 -29.97
N ALA A 55 -5.31 -3.22 -28.92
CA ALA A 55 -6.47 -2.37 -29.06
C ALA A 55 -6.13 -1.00 -29.65
N TYR A 56 -4.96 -0.45 -29.31
CA TYR A 56 -4.55 0.91 -29.66
C TYR A 56 -3.43 0.95 -30.72
N ASN A 57 -2.98 -0.20 -31.25
CA ASN A 57 -1.85 -0.31 -32.16
C ASN A 57 -0.62 0.47 -31.67
N THR A 58 -0.22 0.23 -30.44
CA THR A 58 0.87 0.89 -29.71
C THR A 58 1.76 -0.12 -29.04
N LYS A 59 2.89 0.30 -28.49
CA LYS A 59 3.80 -0.54 -27.70
C LYS A 59 3.90 0.03 -26.29
N VAL A 60 3.83 -0.83 -25.28
CA VAL A 60 3.98 -0.47 -23.86
C VAL A 60 5.28 -1.01 -23.31
N ASN A 61 6.21 -0.13 -23.00
CA ASN A 61 7.48 -0.43 -22.37
C ASN A 61 7.37 -0.14 -20.87
N ILE A 62 7.51 -1.17 -20.04
CA ILE A 62 7.50 -1.04 -18.58
C ILE A 62 8.95 -1.16 -18.11
N GLU A 63 9.44 -0.10 -17.48
CA GLU A 63 10.69 -0.10 -16.74
C GLU A 63 10.36 -0.33 -15.27
N ALA A 64 10.67 -1.53 -14.76
CA ALA A 64 10.51 -1.89 -13.36
C ALA A 64 11.84 -1.73 -12.63
N ILE A 65 11.86 -0.93 -11.56
CA ILE A 65 13.08 -0.69 -10.78
C ILE A 65 12.81 -0.88 -9.29
N ASN A 66 13.88 -1.05 -8.52
CA ASN A 66 13.78 -1.16 -7.07
C ASN A 66 13.32 0.18 -6.46
N TYR A 67 12.45 0.10 -5.46
CA TYR A 67 11.90 1.24 -4.73
C TYR A 67 12.95 2.29 -4.33
N SER A 68 14.06 1.85 -3.74
CA SER A 68 15.12 2.73 -3.25
C SER A 68 15.76 3.62 -4.32
N LEU A 69 15.61 3.27 -5.60
CA LEU A 69 16.16 4.01 -6.74
C LEU A 69 15.11 4.88 -7.44
N MET A 70 13.81 4.72 -7.10
CA MET A 70 12.73 5.36 -7.85
C MET A 70 12.76 6.88 -7.72
N HIS A 71 12.84 7.42 -6.51
CA HIS A 71 12.82 8.86 -6.29
C HIS A 71 14.01 9.55 -6.98
N GLU A 72 15.23 9.01 -6.83
CA GLU A 72 16.43 9.51 -7.48
C GLU A 72 16.34 9.52 -9.01
N LYS A 73 15.63 8.54 -9.59
CA LYS A 73 15.41 8.44 -11.03
C LYS A 73 14.29 9.36 -11.52
N LEU A 74 13.22 9.49 -10.75
CA LEU A 74 12.06 10.31 -11.10
C LEU A 74 12.40 11.81 -11.11
N VAL A 75 13.07 12.34 -10.09
CA VAL A 75 13.34 13.76 -9.94
C VAL A 75 14.06 14.37 -11.15
N PRO A 76 15.19 13.84 -11.63
CA PRO A 76 15.84 14.37 -12.84
C PRO A 76 14.98 14.26 -14.09
N SER A 77 14.24 13.16 -14.26
CA SER A 77 13.37 12.95 -15.42
C SER A 77 12.20 13.94 -15.45
N LEU A 78 11.61 14.23 -14.29
CA LEU A 78 10.47 15.13 -14.15
C LEU A 78 10.85 16.61 -14.25
N SER A 79 12.08 16.96 -13.84
CA SER A 79 12.61 18.33 -13.93
C SER A 79 13.15 18.68 -15.33
N ALA A 80 13.33 17.71 -16.23
CA ALA A 80 13.77 17.93 -17.59
C ALA A 80 12.71 18.66 -18.42
N SER A 81 13.15 19.42 -19.44
CA SER A 81 12.26 20.16 -20.34
C SER A 81 11.42 19.26 -21.27
N SER A 82 11.87 18.04 -21.52
CA SER A 82 11.16 16.99 -22.27
C SER A 82 11.21 15.70 -21.51
N GLY A 83 10.06 15.05 -21.30
CA GLY A 83 9.97 13.79 -20.56
C GLY A 83 10.26 12.57 -21.43
N HIS A 84 10.76 11.52 -20.77
CA HIS A 84 10.89 10.20 -21.37
C HIS A 84 9.67 9.33 -21.09
N TYR A 85 9.09 9.47 -19.89
CA TYR A 85 7.96 8.66 -19.48
C TYR A 85 6.63 9.30 -19.86
N ASN A 86 5.71 8.45 -20.28
CA ASN A 86 4.31 8.81 -20.54
C ASN A 86 3.47 8.68 -19.27
N VAL A 87 3.75 7.64 -18.48
CA VAL A 87 3.03 7.31 -17.25
C VAL A 87 4.05 6.95 -16.16
N LEU A 88 3.72 7.32 -14.95
CA LEU A 88 4.47 6.96 -13.76
C LEU A 88 3.55 6.29 -12.75
N VAL A 89 4.14 5.41 -11.95
CA VAL A 89 3.56 5.00 -10.70
C VAL A 89 4.27 5.75 -9.57
N VAL A 90 3.51 6.48 -8.75
CA VAL A 90 4.04 7.42 -7.76
C VAL A 90 3.51 7.05 -6.37
N ASP A 91 4.38 6.99 -5.38
CA ASP A 91 4.00 6.75 -3.99
C ASP A 91 3.21 7.94 -3.42
N SER A 92 2.22 7.63 -2.59
CA SER A 92 1.32 8.60 -1.96
C SER A 92 2.06 9.71 -1.21
N TYR A 93 3.17 9.41 -0.56
CA TYR A 93 3.88 10.45 0.18
C TYR A 93 4.75 11.35 -0.69
N TRP A 94 5.03 11.01 -1.96
CA TRP A 94 5.70 11.89 -2.91
C TRP A 94 4.74 12.84 -3.64
N VAL A 95 3.43 12.55 -3.61
CA VAL A 95 2.44 13.35 -4.38
C VAL A 95 2.47 14.83 -4.03
N GLY A 96 2.65 15.16 -2.75
CA GLY A 96 2.73 16.54 -2.28
C GLY A 96 3.95 17.29 -2.83
N GLU A 97 5.11 16.65 -2.84
CA GLU A 97 6.35 17.16 -3.45
C GLU A 97 6.16 17.36 -4.95
N PHE A 98 5.73 16.31 -5.66
CA PHE A 98 5.63 16.33 -7.13
C PHE A 98 4.57 17.32 -7.63
N LYS A 99 3.45 17.44 -6.92
CA LYS A 99 2.45 18.48 -7.19
C LYS A 99 3.00 19.88 -6.98
N THR A 100 3.71 20.10 -5.88
CA THR A 100 4.26 21.43 -5.55
C THR A 100 5.34 21.85 -6.54
N ALA A 101 6.15 20.91 -7.01
CA ALA A 101 7.14 21.14 -8.06
C ALA A 101 6.55 21.28 -9.47
N GLY A 102 5.24 21.00 -9.65
CA GLY A 102 4.59 21.05 -10.97
C GLY A 102 4.99 19.89 -11.89
N TRP A 103 5.44 18.78 -11.35
CA TRP A 103 5.98 17.65 -12.11
C TRP A 103 4.94 16.67 -12.62
N ILE A 104 3.75 16.63 -11.99
CA ILE A 104 2.63 15.78 -12.41
C ILE A 104 1.42 16.62 -12.79
N ALA A 105 0.69 16.17 -13.80
CA ALA A 105 -0.46 16.87 -14.35
C ALA A 105 -1.71 16.71 -13.46
N GLU A 106 -2.51 17.77 -13.35
CA GLU A 106 -3.88 17.70 -12.83
C GLU A 106 -4.76 16.90 -13.82
N LEU A 107 -5.60 16.02 -13.31
CA LEU A 107 -6.42 15.10 -14.10
C LEU A 107 -7.90 15.49 -14.16
N ASP A 108 -8.35 16.49 -13.41
CA ASP A 108 -9.78 16.82 -13.25
C ASP A 108 -10.47 17.13 -14.60
N GLU A 109 -9.81 17.85 -15.51
CA GLU A 109 -10.38 18.14 -16.84
C GLU A 109 -10.55 16.87 -17.68
N LEU A 110 -9.58 15.96 -17.64
CA LEU A 110 -9.63 14.69 -18.35
C LEU A 110 -10.72 13.77 -17.77
N ILE A 111 -10.81 13.72 -16.43
CA ILE A 111 -11.85 12.97 -15.71
C ILE A 111 -13.24 13.49 -16.10
N ALA A 112 -13.44 14.80 -16.08
CA ALA A 112 -14.72 15.43 -16.43
C ALA A 112 -15.09 15.22 -17.91
N ARG A 113 -14.13 15.42 -18.83
CA ARG A 113 -14.29 15.22 -20.27
C ARG A 113 -14.78 13.82 -20.60
N ASP A 114 -14.12 12.81 -20.03
CA ASP A 114 -14.39 11.41 -20.34
C ASP A 114 -15.35 10.75 -19.36
N LYS A 115 -15.91 11.54 -18.41
CA LYS A 115 -16.91 11.11 -17.41
C LYS A 115 -16.44 9.89 -16.60
N ILE A 116 -15.18 9.92 -16.17
CA ILE A 116 -14.62 8.85 -15.35
C ILE A 116 -15.24 8.88 -13.95
N ASP A 117 -15.82 7.77 -13.55
CA ASP A 117 -16.35 7.59 -12.20
C ASP A 117 -15.22 7.29 -11.21
N THR A 118 -14.77 8.30 -10.48
CA THR A 118 -13.78 8.12 -9.41
C THR A 118 -14.39 7.56 -8.11
N GLY A 119 -15.71 7.44 -8.03
CA GLY A 119 -16.42 6.83 -6.89
C GLY A 119 -16.28 5.31 -6.83
N VAL A 120 -15.70 4.68 -7.85
CA VAL A 120 -15.37 3.24 -7.84
C VAL A 120 -14.23 2.91 -6.88
N TYR A 121 -13.36 3.88 -6.59
CA TYR A 121 -12.21 3.68 -5.70
C TYR A 121 -12.63 3.69 -4.23
N ILE A 122 -11.87 2.98 -3.41
CA ILE A 122 -11.96 3.08 -1.95
C ILE A 122 -11.72 4.55 -1.56
N PRO A 123 -12.65 5.20 -0.83
CA PRO A 123 -12.56 6.64 -0.56
C PRO A 123 -11.24 7.05 0.12
N ALA A 124 -10.76 6.27 1.10
CA ALA A 124 -9.50 6.54 1.79
C ALA A 124 -8.31 6.58 0.82
N LEU A 125 -8.29 5.72 -0.21
CA LEU A 125 -7.21 5.70 -1.21
C LEU A 125 -7.29 6.90 -2.14
N MET A 126 -8.49 7.35 -2.54
CA MET A 126 -8.62 8.58 -3.34
C MET A 126 -8.13 9.81 -2.59
N GLU A 127 -8.44 9.93 -1.30
CA GLU A 127 -7.99 11.06 -0.48
C GLU A 127 -6.49 10.99 -0.17
N LEU A 128 -5.94 9.79 0.09
CA LEU A 128 -4.53 9.61 0.40
C LEU A 128 -3.62 9.79 -0.83
N ASN A 129 -4.05 9.28 -1.96
CA ASN A 129 -3.19 9.08 -3.12
C ASN A 129 -3.62 9.87 -4.35
N GLY A 130 -4.94 10.00 -4.58
CA GLY A 130 -5.48 10.65 -5.78
C GLY A 130 -5.48 12.17 -5.68
N ARG A 131 -5.73 12.74 -4.50
CA ARG A 131 -6.06 14.16 -4.33
C ARG A 131 -5.07 14.94 -3.50
N VAL A 132 -4.79 16.16 -3.96
CA VAL A 132 -4.04 17.17 -3.19
C VAL A 132 -4.81 18.48 -3.25
N GLN A 133 -5.18 19.03 -2.09
CA GLN A 133 -5.97 20.28 -1.98
C GLN A 133 -7.26 20.24 -2.83
N GLY A 134 -7.96 19.10 -2.86
CA GLY A 134 -9.24 18.91 -3.58
C GLY A 134 -9.11 18.72 -5.10
N LYS A 135 -7.89 18.67 -5.64
CA LYS A 135 -7.60 18.43 -7.06
C LYS A 135 -7.03 17.04 -7.26
N THR A 136 -7.41 16.38 -8.34
CA THR A 136 -6.95 15.02 -8.67
C THR A 136 -5.67 15.07 -9.48
N TYR A 137 -4.62 14.40 -8.99
CA TYR A 137 -3.31 14.28 -9.63
C TYR A 137 -2.96 12.85 -10.00
N MET A 138 -3.56 11.88 -9.32
CA MET A 138 -3.33 10.46 -9.58
C MET A 138 -4.64 9.67 -9.52
N LEU A 139 -4.69 8.53 -10.23
CA LEU A 139 -5.70 7.51 -10.03
C LEU A 139 -5.10 6.40 -9.16
N PRO A 140 -5.75 5.98 -8.06
CA PRO A 140 -5.24 4.92 -7.20
C PRO A 140 -4.99 3.63 -7.99
N PHE A 141 -3.78 3.06 -7.87
CA PHE A 141 -3.37 1.88 -8.61
C PHE A 141 -3.31 0.63 -7.72
N TRP A 142 -2.56 0.69 -6.64
CA TRP A 142 -2.48 -0.36 -5.63
C TRP A 142 -2.20 0.26 -4.26
N HIS A 143 -2.46 -0.49 -3.21
CA HIS A 143 -2.20 -0.05 -1.85
C HIS A 143 -1.35 -1.06 -1.10
N TYR A 144 -0.67 -0.59 -0.08
CA TYR A 144 0.12 -1.41 0.81
C TYR A 144 -0.33 -1.21 2.26
N ALA A 145 -1.58 -1.62 2.55
CA ALA A 145 -2.03 -1.68 3.93
C ALA A 145 -1.12 -2.62 4.72
N MET A 146 -0.70 -2.16 5.89
CA MET A 146 0.08 -2.98 6.81
C MET A 146 -0.83 -3.60 7.86
N GLY A 147 -0.47 -4.79 8.29
CA GLY A 147 -1.13 -5.51 9.36
C GLY A 147 -0.24 -6.65 9.83
N VAL A 148 -0.79 -7.59 10.58
CA VAL A 148 -0.05 -8.71 11.11
C VAL A 148 -0.12 -9.90 10.16
N LEU A 149 1.00 -10.26 9.54
CA LEU A 149 1.20 -11.55 8.90
C LEU A 149 1.59 -12.57 9.98
N TYR A 150 0.93 -13.73 10.01
CA TYR A 150 1.18 -14.71 11.07
C TYR A 150 1.05 -16.15 10.63
N ARG A 151 1.73 -17.05 11.34
CA ARG A 151 1.70 -18.51 11.18
C ARG A 151 0.40 -19.07 11.77
N LYS A 152 -0.67 -19.17 10.94
CA LYS A 152 -1.96 -19.74 11.38
C LYS A 152 -1.84 -21.19 11.85
N ASP A 153 -0.95 -21.97 11.22
CA ASP A 153 -0.70 -23.36 11.60
C ASP A 153 -0.13 -23.52 13.01
N ILE A 154 0.59 -22.50 13.51
CA ILE A 154 1.08 -22.47 14.88
C ILE A 154 -0.02 -21.99 15.84
N VAL A 155 -0.59 -20.82 15.61
CA VAL A 155 -1.54 -20.20 16.56
C VAL A 155 -2.89 -20.93 16.62
N ASP A 156 -3.24 -21.68 15.58
CA ASP A 156 -4.45 -22.52 15.54
C ASP A 156 -4.22 -23.93 16.13
N ALA A 157 -2.98 -24.31 16.38
CA ALA A 157 -2.67 -25.62 16.95
C ALA A 157 -3.23 -25.75 18.38
N PRO A 158 -3.87 -26.90 18.72
CA PRO A 158 -4.39 -27.13 20.07
C PRO A 158 -3.33 -26.93 21.18
N ALA A 159 -2.10 -27.37 20.94
CA ALA A 159 -0.99 -27.23 21.91
C ALA A 159 -0.66 -25.75 22.18
N PHE A 160 -0.63 -24.89 21.15
CA PHE A 160 -0.40 -23.44 21.31
C PHE A 160 -1.54 -22.81 22.11
N ARG A 161 -2.79 -23.14 21.80
CA ARG A 161 -3.97 -22.59 22.48
C ARG A 161 -4.05 -23.00 23.94
N GLU A 162 -3.68 -24.25 24.27
CA GLU A 162 -3.61 -24.72 25.63
C GLU A 162 -2.48 -24.02 26.41
N ALA A 163 -1.31 -23.88 25.79
CA ALA A 163 -0.19 -23.17 26.41
C ALA A 163 -0.51 -21.67 26.61
N TYR A 164 -1.20 -21.06 25.64
CA TYR A 164 -1.69 -19.67 25.76
C TYR A 164 -2.65 -19.51 26.92
N LYS A 165 -3.65 -20.41 27.02
CA LYS A 165 -4.62 -20.39 28.12
C LYS A 165 -3.94 -20.54 29.49
N LYS A 166 -2.93 -21.41 29.59
CA LYS A 166 -2.14 -21.56 30.81
C LYS A 166 -1.34 -20.30 31.14
N GLN A 167 -0.76 -19.64 30.17
CA GLN A 167 0.06 -18.42 30.35
C GLN A 167 -0.76 -17.19 30.68
N PHE A 168 -1.87 -16.97 29.94
CA PHE A 168 -2.64 -15.70 30.00
C PHE A 168 -3.99 -15.84 30.69
N GLY A 169 -4.39 -17.04 31.10
CA GLY A 169 -5.65 -17.28 31.85
C GLY A 169 -6.93 -17.13 31.02
N LYS A 170 -6.83 -17.01 29.69
CA LYS A 170 -7.96 -16.82 28.76
C LYS A 170 -7.76 -17.68 27.51
N ASP A 171 -8.87 -18.00 26.83
CA ASP A 171 -8.80 -18.67 25.54
C ASP A 171 -8.13 -17.79 24.47
N TRP A 172 -7.52 -18.43 23.47
CA TRP A 172 -6.86 -17.72 22.39
C TRP A 172 -7.84 -16.87 21.62
N GLU A 173 -7.59 -15.57 21.62
CA GLU A 173 -8.14 -14.59 20.70
C GLU A 173 -6.98 -13.73 20.22
N PHE A 174 -7.11 -13.22 18.97
CA PHE A 174 -6.10 -12.30 18.48
C PHE A 174 -6.07 -11.04 19.35
N PRO A 175 -4.89 -10.55 19.77
CA PRO A 175 -4.76 -9.38 20.64
C PRO A 175 -5.52 -8.15 20.08
N LYS A 176 -6.12 -7.36 20.97
CA LYS A 176 -6.89 -6.16 20.60
C LYS A 176 -6.10 -4.87 20.74
N THR A 177 -5.01 -4.89 21.49
CA THR A 177 -4.09 -3.76 21.65
C THR A 177 -2.68 -4.13 21.25
N LEU A 178 -1.89 -3.12 20.92
CA LEU A 178 -0.49 -3.34 20.55
C LEU A 178 0.34 -3.89 21.70
N GLU A 179 0.02 -3.50 22.93
CA GLU A 179 0.68 -3.99 24.14
C GLU A 179 0.42 -5.48 24.36
N GLU A 180 -0.86 -5.89 24.25
CA GLU A 180 -1.19 -7.32 24.33
C GLU A 180 -0.48 -8.12 23.24
N PHE A 181 -0.44 -7.56 22.01
CA PHE A 181 0.26 -8.20 20.89
C PHE A 181 1.75 -8.35 21.17
N ALA A 182 2.40 -7.31 21.69
CA ALA A 182 3.82 -7.35 22.03
C ALA A 182 4.15 -8.42 23.08
N GLU A 183 3.30 -8.55 24.11
CA GLU A 183 3.47 -9.60 25.13
C GLU A 183 3.31 -11.01 24.53
N VAL A 184 2.29 -11.18 23.68
CA VAL A 184 2.03 -12.45 23.01
C VAL A 184 3.17 -12.81 22.05
N ALA A 185 3.68 -11.88 21.26
CA ALA A 185 4.77 -12.14 20.32
C ALA A 185 6.05 -12.58 21.04
N LYS A 186 6.42 -11.92 22.14
CA LYS A 186 7.56 -12.29 22.97
C LYS A 186 7.40 -13.67 23.60
N TRP A 187 6.21 -13.97 24.12
CA TRP A 187 5.90 -15.27 24.72
C TRP A 187 5.89 -16.39 23.68
N ALA A 188 5.20 -16.17 22.54
CA ALA A 188 5.08 -17.17 21.48
C ALA A 188 6.45 -17.58 20.91
N GLY A 189 7.35 -16.61 20.70
CA GLY A 189 8.70 -16.90 20.23
C GLY A 189 9.46 -17.83 21.17
N LYS A 190 9.36 -17.62 22.48
CA LYS A 190 9.98 -18.51 23.49
C LYS A 190 9.31 -19.86 23.56
N GLN A 191 7.97 -19.88 23.50
CA GLN A 191 7.16 -21.11 23.57
C GLN A 191 7.47 -22.04 22.39
N GLU A 192 7.60 -21.52 21.18
CA GLU A 192 7.81 -22.29 19.96
C GLU A 192 9.30 -22.44 19.58
N ASN A 193 10.22 -21.88 20.37
CA ASN A 193 11.65 -21.80 20.07
C ASN A 193 11.94 -21.22 18.68
N MET A 194 11.26 -20.12 18.37
CA MET A 194 11.33 -19.36 17.12
C MET A 194 11.50 -17.88 17.42
N HIS A 195 11.67 -17.06 16.37
CA HIS A 195 11.52 -15.61 16.54
C HIS A 195 10.04 -15.27 16.69
N GLY A 196 9.68 -14.49 17.71
CA GLY A 196 8.31 -14.02 17.87
C GLY A 196 7.91 -13.09 16.72
N MET A 197 8.85 -12.25 16.27
CA MET A 197 8.67 -11.28 15.21
C MET A 197 9.72 -11.42 14.11
N ALA A 198 9.33 -11.11 12.87
CA ALA A 198 10.24 -10.65 11.83
C ALA A 198 10.03 -9.13 11.68
N MET A 199 11.11 -8.34 11.83
CA MET A 199 11.06 -6.88 11.93
C MET A 199 12.08 -6.21 11.01
N ALA A 200 11.73 -5.01 10.49
CA ALA A 200 12.55 -4.18 9.62
C ALA A 200 13.08 -2.97 10.38
N GLY A 201 14.32 -3.04 10.87
CA GLY A 201 14.97 -1.97 11.64
C GLY A 201 15.98 -1.15 10.87
N GLN A 202 16.17 -1.39 9.56
CA GLN A 202 17.12 -0.65 8.73
C GLN A 202 16.79 0.84 8.73
N ARG A 203 17.78 1.66 9.11
CA ARG A 203 17.64 3.13 9.14
C ARG A 203 17.44 3.68 7.73
N ALA A 204 16.23 3.92 7.36
CA ALA A 204 15.67 4.56 6.17
C ALA A 204 14.14 4.35 6.21
N ASP A 205 13.47 4.29 5.05
CA ASP A 205 12.04 3.98 4.97
C ASP A 205 11.61 2.72 5.75
N PRO A 206 12.36 1.59 5.75
CA PRO A 206 11.87 0.38 6.41
C PRO A 206 11.54 0.55 7.89
N VAL A 207 12.46 1.17 8.66
CA VAL A 207 12.22 1.40 10.09
C VAL A 207 11.07 2.37 10.33
N VAL A 208 10.94 3.40 9.47
CA VAL A 208 9.90 4.43 9.61
C VAL A 208 8.52 3.84 9.30
N MET A 209 8.39 3.10 8.20
CA MET A 209 7.11 2.54 7.79
C MET A 209 6.62 1.50 8.80
N GLU A 210 7.49 0.65 9.32
CA GLU A 210 7.11 -0.29 10.37
C GLU A 210 6.76 0.44 11.68
N ALA A 211 7.61 1.36 12.17
CA ALA A 211 7.37 2.08 13.42
C ALA A 211 6.14 3.01 13.38
N THR A 212 5.77 3.51 12.20
CA THR A 212 4.55 4.30 12.01
C THR A 212 3.29 3.50 12.36
N ASN A 213 3.28 2.18 12.11
CA ASN A 213 2.18 1.31 12.56
C ASN A 213 2.03 1.31 14.07
N TYR A 214 3.14 1.27 14.79
CA TYR A 214 3.11 1.32 16.26
C TYR A 214 2.58 2.67 16.74
N LEU A 215 3.02 3.77 16.11
CA LEU A 215 2.54 5.12 16.41
C LEU A 215 1.02 5.25 16.22
N PHE A 216 0.52 4.83 15.07
CA PHE A 216 -0.91 4.93 14.73
C PHE A 216 -1.77 3.97 15.57
N SER A 217 -1.26 2.76 15.83
CA SER A 217 -1.95 1.74 16.64
C SER A 217 -2.25 2.23 18.06
N VAL A 218 -1.33 2.93 18.71
CA VAL A 218 -1.58 3.52 20.03
C VAL A 218 -2.35 4.84 19.99
N GLY A 219 -2.68 5.33 18.79
CA GLY A 219 -3.44 6.57 18.56
C GLY A 219 -2.58 7.82 18.52
N GLY A 220 -1.27 7.68 18.31
CA GLY A 220 -0.37 8.80 18.02
C GLY A 220 -0.44 9.24 16.56
N ASP A 221 0.19 10.35 16.25
CA ASP A 221 0.42 10.87 14.90
C ASP A 221 1.69 11.72 14.90
N PHE A 222 2.14 12.12 13.72
CA PHE A 222 3.26 13.07 13.56
C PHE A 222 2.83 14.49 13.92
N TYR A 223 1.58 14.83 13.59
CA TYR A 223 1.00 16.16 13.78
C TYR A 223 -0.46 16.07 14.20
N ASP A 224 -0.91 17.06 14.94
CA ASP A 224 -2.31 17.41 15.00
C ASP A 224 -2.73 17.96 13.63
N ARG A 225 -3.60 17.24 12.92
CA ARG A 225 -3.95 17.55 11.52
C ARG A 225 -4.79 18.82 11.35
N ALA A 226 -5.36 19.36 12.45
CA ALA A 226 -6.09 20.62 12.43
C ALA A 226 -5.18 21.83 12.63
N THR A 227 -4.12 21.69 13.42
CA THR A 227 -3.22 22.80 13.80
C THR A 227 -1.84 22.70 13.18
N TRP A 228 -1.48 21.54 12.62
CA TRP A 228 -0.17 21.20 12.09
C TRP A 228 0.96 21.38 13.11
N LYS A 229 0.66 21.27 14.39
CA LYS A 229 1.68 21.19 15.45
C LYS A 229 2.13 19.75 15.61
N SER A 230 3.43 19.56 15.77
CA SER A 230 3.99 18.24 16.02
C SER A 230 3.47 17.62 17.31
N THR A 231 3.06 16.38 17.24
CA THR A 231 2.63 15.55 18.38
C THR A 231 3.67 14.53 18.80
N MET A 232 4.88 14.60 18.21
CA MET A 232 5.95 13.65 18.49
C MET A 232 6.53 13.75 19.92
N GLY A 233 6.25 14.84 20.64
CA GLY A 233 6.54 14.96 22.07
C GLY A 233 5.46 14.39 23.00
N ASN A 234 4.37 13.86 22.47
CA ASN A 234 3.27 13.31 23.27
C ASN A 234 3.59 11.90 23.79
N PRO A 235 2.96 11.47 24.91
CA PRO A 235 3.19 10.14 25.50
C PRO A 235 2.95 8.98 24.53
N GLU A 236 2.00 9.10 23.58
CA GLU A 236 1.69 8.08 22.58
C GLU A 236 2.88 7.80 21.67
N ALA A 237 3.63 8.83 21.27
CA ALA A 237 4.81 8.65 20.44
C ALA A 237 5.91 7.87 21.18
N ALA A 238 6.19 8.25 22.42
CA ALA A 238 7.17 7.55 23.26
C ALA A 238 6.74 6.09 23.53
N LYS A 239 5.46 5.86 23.82
CA LYS A 239 4.89 4.53 24.01
C LYS A 239 5.08 3.64 22.78
N ALA A 240 4.78 4.16 21.60
CA ALA A 240 4.95 3.44 20.33
C ALA A 240 6.41 3.05 20.09
N VAL A 241 7.33 4.00 20.24
CA VAL A 241 8.77 3.77 20.02
C VAL A 241 9.31 2.79 21.06
N ASN A 242 8.88 2.87 22.32
CA ASN A 242 9.28 1.92 23.37
C ASN A 242 8.82 0.48 23.07
N ILE A 243 7.56 0.28 22.61
CA ILE A 243 7.07 -1.05 22.24
C ILE A 243 7.85 -1.59 21.04
N TYR A 244 8.09 -0.75 20.03
CA TYR A 244 8.87 -1.13 18.84
C TYR A 244 10.30 -1.55 19.22
N ALA A 245 10.99 -0.75 20.03
CA ALA A 245 12.34 -1.04 20.51
C ALA A 245 12.39 -2.33 21.37
N ASP A 246 11.41 -2.55 22.24
CA ASP A 246 11.31 -3.76 23.05
C ASP A 246 11.13 -5.01 22.19
N LEU A 247 10.25 -5.00 21.21
CA LEU A 247 10.05 -6.12 20.29
C LEU A 247 11.28 -6.36 19.42
N LEU A 248 11.91 -5.31 18.90
CA LEU A 248 13.14 -5.42 18.09
C LEU A 248 14.26 -6.11 18.88
N LYS A 249 14.38 -5.78 20.17
CA LYS A 249 15.41 -6.34 21.06
C LYS A 249 15.09 -7.76 21.55
N ASN A 250 13.81 -8.04 21.87
CA ASN A 250 13.42 -9.22 22.67
C ASN A 250 12.60 -10.26 21.89
N ALA A 251 12.15 -9.97 20.68
CA ALA A 251 11.31 -10.86 19.87
C ALA A 251 11.77 -11.04 18.42
N ALA A 252 12.55 -10.09 17.88
CA ALA A 252 12.91 -10.08 16.47
C ALA A 252 14.04 -11.08 16.12
N GLN A 253 14.19 -11.33 14.83
CA GLN A 253 15.29 -12.11 14.26
C GLN A 253 16.64 -11.41 14.50
N PRO A 254 17.76 -12.18 14.57
CA PRO A 254 19.09 -11.59 14.61
C PRO A 254 19.36 -10.67 13.42
N GLY A 255 20.00 -9.54 13.66
CA GLY A 255 20.30 -8.56 12.62
C GLY A 255 19.13 -7.65 12.24
N ALA A 256 18.01 -7.68 12.97
CA ALA A 256 16.82 -6.88 12.68
C ALA A 256 17.08 -5.37 12.54
N LEU A 257 18.05 -4.80 13.26
CA LEU A 257 18.46 -3.38 13.10
C LEU A 257 18.95 -3.03 11.70
N GLY A 258 19.44 -3.99 10.93
CA GLY A 258 19.88 -3.79 9.55
C GLY A 258 18.94 -4.37 8.50
N ALA A 259 17.84 -4.99 8.94
CA ALA A 259 16.92 -5.69 8.06
C ALA A 259 15.95 -4.72 7.37
N ASN A 260 15.66 -4.97 6.10
CA ASN A 260 14.60 -4.35 5.32
C ASN A 260 13.38 -5.29 5.17
N PHE A 261 12.38 -4.91 4.37
CA PHE A 261 11.18 -5.74 4.17
C PHE A 261 11.44 -7.03 3.37
N ASP A 262 12.47 -7.07 2.52
CA ASP A 262 12.87 -8.31 1.84
C ASP A 262 13.44 -9.32 2.86
N ASP A 263 14.20 -8.85 3.85
CA ASP A 263 14.71 -9.66 4.95
C ASP A 263 13.58 -10.19 5.84
N VAL A 264 12.55 -9.36 6.10
CA VAL A 264 11.32 -9.78 6.79
C VAL A 264 10.61 -10.88 6.00
N ALA A 265 10.39 -10.68 4.70
CA ALA A 265 9.75 -11.67 3.83
C ALA A 265 10.56 -12.98 3.79
N ASN A 266 11.88 -12.91 3.68
CA ASN A 266 12.77 -14.07 3.69
C ASN A 266 12.74 -14.82 5.03
N THR A 267 12.69 -14.10 6.16
CA THR A 267 12.56 -14.70 7.49
C THR A 267 11.24 -15.46 7.61
N LEU A 268 10.14 -14.88 7.13
CA LEU A 268 8.83 -15.55 7.11
C LEU A 268 8.82 -16.75 6.16
N LYS A 269 9.31 -16.62 4.91
CA LYS A 269 9.38 -17.71 3.93
C LYS A 269 10.15 -18.91 4.45
N GLN A 270 11.21 -18.68 5.22
CA GLN A 270 11.98 -19.73 5.88
C GLN A 270 11.30 -20.32 7.11
N GLY A 271 10.12 -19.83 7.50
CA GLY A 271 9.38 -20.29 8.65
C GLY A 271 10.05 -20.00 9.99
N LYS A 272 10.91 -18.98 10.07
CA LYS A 272 11.72 -18.68 11.26
C LYS A 272 11.04 -17.75 12.27
N ALA A 273 9.99 -17.03 11.86
CA ALA A 273 9.22 -16.13 12.73
C ALA A 273 7.74 -16.50 12.72
N ILE A 274 7.07 -16.19 13.83
CA ILE A 274 5.63 -16.43 14.00
C ILE A 274 4.80 -15.28 13.47
N PHE A 275 5.20 -14.03 13.76
CA PHE A 275 4.50 -12.80 13.39
C PHE A 275 5.41 -11.83 12.65
N ALA A 276 4.80 -10.96 11.85
CA ALA A 276 5.42 -9.73 11.35
C ALA A 276 4.35 -8.66 11.18
N ILE A 277 4.61 -7.41 11.57
CA ILE A 277 3.85 -6.25 11.13
C ILE A 277 4.47 -5.82 9.81
N SER A 278 3.77 -6.07 8.70
CA SER A 278 4.35 -5.88 7.38
C SER A 278 3.28 -5.65 6.31
N TYR A 279 3.74 -5.41 5.11
CA TYR A 279 2.91 -5.15 3.95
C TYR A 279 2.19 -6.40 3.47
N LEU A 280 0.90 -6.25 3.17
CA LEU A 280 0.11 -7.34 2.61
C LEU A 280 0.57 -7.76 1.21
N PHE A 281 1.12 -6.84 0.41
CA PHE A 281 1.61 -7.18 -0.94
C PHE A 281 2.74 -8.22 -0.94
N LEU A 282 3.40 -8.45 0.21
CA LEU A 282 4.37 -9.54 0.36
C LEU A 282 3.69 -10.92 0.44
N PHE A 283 2.39 -10.99 0.74
CA PHE A 283 1.68 -12.26 0.95
C PHE A 283 1.77 -13.23 -0.24
N PRO A 284 1.63 -12.81 -1.51
CA PRO A 284 1.81 -13.70 -2.65
C PRO A 284 3.19 -14.38 -2.68
N THR A 285 4.25 -13.69 -2.25
CA THR A 285 5.59 -14.26 -2.20
C THR A 285 5.73 -15.38 -1.14
N LEU A 286 4.92 -15.31 -0.07
CA LEU A 286 4.86 -16.36 0.96
C LEU A 286 4.14 -17.62 0.45
N GLN A 287 3.39 -17.53 -0.63
CA GLN A 287 2.68 -18.63 -1.27
C GLN A 287 3.44 -19.26 -2.44
N ASP A 288 4.65 -18.78 -2.75
CA ASP A 288 5.48 -19.38 -3.81
C ASP A 288 6.03 -20.74 -3.37
N LYS A 289 5.50 -21.82 -3.96
CA LYS A 289 5.92 -23.21 -3.69
C LYS A 289 7.39 -23.50 -3.98
N LYS A 290 8.06 -22.65 -4.76
CA LYS A 290 9.47 -22.86 -5.11
C LYS A 290 10.43 -22.29 -4.07
N ASP A 291 9.99 -21.27 -3.32
CA ASP A 291 10.84 -20.44 -2.47
C ASP A 291 10.34 -20.30 -1.02
N SER A 292 9.14 -20.81 -0.71
CA SER A 292 8.53 -20.66 0.62
C SER A 292 8.25 -21.99 1.31
N LEU A 293 8.66 -22.10 2.56
CA LEU A 293 8.35 -23.22 3.47
C LEU A 293 7.02 -23.04 4.23
N VAL A 294 6.37 -21.88 4.03
CA VAL A 294 5.15 -21.49 4.76
C VAL A 294 3.92 -21.38 3.86
N VAL A 295 3.97 -21.99 2.68
CA VAL A 295 2.81 -22.07 1.77
C VAL A 295 1.61 -22.64 2.53
N ASP A 296 0.45 -21.99 2.36
CA ASP A 296 -0.83 -22.31 3.04
C ASP A 296 -0.80 -22.24 4.58
N LYS A 297 0.31 -21.76 5.19
CA LYS A 297 0.46 -21.65 6.64
C LYS A 297 0.34 -20.22 7.18
N MET A 298 0.37 -19.24 6.31
CA MET A 298 0.28 -17.82 6.67
C MET A 298 -1.14 -17.29 6.58
N MET A 299 -1.44 -16.29 7.39
CA MET A 299 -2.67 -15.52 7.33
C MET A 299 -2.39 -14.06 7.67
N PHE A 300 -3.33 -13.20 7.32
CA PHE A 300 -3.32 -11.78 7.64
C PHE A 300 -4.38 -11.45 8.69
N GLU A 301 -4.03 -10.57 9.63
CA GLU A 301 -4.94 -9.95 10.58
C GLU A 301 -4.72 -8.43 10.58
N PRO A 302 -5.79 -7.62 10.65
CA PRO A 302 -5.65 -6.18 10.88
C PRO A 302 -4.78 -5.90 12.11
N LEU A 303 -4.03 -4.81 12.08
CA LEU A 303 -3.18 -4.45 13.21
C LEU A 303 -4.01 -4.21 14.47
N PRO A 304 -3.65 -4.78 15.63
CA PRO A 304 -4.30 -4.45 16.89
C PRO A 304 -4.13 -2.97 17.24
N GLY A 305 -5.16 -2.36 17.81
CA GLY A 305 -5.13 -0.98 18.25
C GLY A 305 -6.11 -0.09 17.50
N LYS A 306 -5.76 1.19 17.29
CA LYS A 306 -6.68 2.17 16.70
C LYS A 306 -6.61 2.20 15.18
N GLU A 307 -5.41 2.41 14.64
CA GLU A 307 -5.20 2.54 13.19
C GLU A 307 -3.88 1.89 12.79
N SER A 308 -3.78 1.45 11.54
CA SER A 308 -2.53 1.02 10.94
C SER A 308 -2.00 2.05 9.93
N PHE A 309 -0.79 1.83 9.45
CA PHE A 309 -0.26 2.60 8.34
C PHE A 309 -0.85 2.12 7.02
N LEU A 310 -1.34 3.06 6.23
CA LEU A 310 -1.80 2.87 4.86
C LEU A 310 -0.92 3.71 3.93
N GLY A 311 -0.31 3.07 2.98
CA GLY A 311 0.25 3.73 1.82
C GLY A 311 -0.40 3.24 0.54
N ALA A 312 -0.21 3.99 -0.52
CA ALA A 312 -0.76 3.65 -1.82
C ALA A 312 0.10 4.22 -2.94
N TRP A 313 0.00 3.59 -4.09
CA TRP A 313 0.62 4.07 -5.31
C TRP A 313 -0.45 4.48 -6.31
N GLY A 314 -0.20 5.54 -7.05
CA GLY A 314 -1.12 6.04 -8.05
C GLY A 314 -0.49 6.20 -9.42
N TRP A 315 -1.32 6.09 -10.44
CA TRP A 315 -0.99 6.44 -11.81
C TRP A 315 -0.94 7.94 -11.96
N ALA A 316 0.19 8.47 -12.39
CA ALA A 316 0.38 9.88 -12.69
C ALA A 316 0.82 10.07 -14.14
N ILE A 317 0.43 11.20 -14.72
CA ILE A 317 0.93 11.66 -16.02
C ILE A 317 1.96 12.76 -15.75
N PRO A 318 3.24 12.60 -16.15
CA PRO A 318 4.21 13.68 -16.02
C PRO A 318 3.78 14.95 -16.73
N SER A 319 4.06 16.11 -16.14
CA SER A 319 3.77 17.39 -16.80
C SER A 319 4.53 17.59 -18.11
N ASN A 320 5.70 16.94 -18.25
CA ASN A 320 6.54 16.93 -19.45
C ASN A 320 6.37 15.68 -20.33
N ALA A 321 5.31 14.87 -20.09
CA ALA A 321 5.06 13.66 -20.88
C ALA A 321 4.95 13.95 -22.39
N PRO A 322 5.55 13.14 -23.27
CA PRO A 322 5.59 13.40 -24.71
C PRO A 322 4.22 13.30 -25.38
N ASN A 323 3.32 12.46 -24.89
CA ASN A 323 1.96 12.30 -25.43
C ASN A 323 0.95 12.08 -24.28
N LYS A 324 0.44 13.17 -23.71
CA LYS A 324 -0.48 13.10 -22.56
C LYS A 324 -1.82 12.45 -22.89
N GLU A 325 -2.31 12.61 -24.12
CA GLU A 325 -3.59 11.99 -24.52
C GLU A 325 -3.46 10.47 -24.58
N CYS A 326 -2.39 9.95 -25.15
CA CYS A 326 -2.15 8.50 -25.12
C CYS A 326 -1.86 7.98 -23.72
N SER A 327 -1.17 8.76 -22.88
CA SER A 327 -0.98 8.43 -21.46
C SER A 327 -2.33 8.30 -20.75
N TRP A 328 -3.26 9.22 -21.02
CA TRP A 328 -4.60 9.19 -20.45
C TRP A 328 -5.43 7.99 -20.97
N GLU A 329 -5.33 7.64 -22.25
CA GLU A 329 -5.98 6.42 -22.78
C GLU A 329 -5.49 5.16 -22.05
N PHE A 330 -4.18 5.10 -21.75
CA PHE A 330 -3.62 4.00 -20.97
C PHE A 330 -4.21 3.97 -19.54
N LEU A 331 -4.30 5.11 -18.85
CA LEU A 331 -4.89 5.18 -17.52
C LEU A 331 -6.35 4.72 -17.51
N LYS A 332 -7.15 5.16 -18.48
CA LYS A 332 -8.54 4.71 -18.63
C LYS A 332 -8.66 3.21 -18.87
N TRP A 333 -7.77 2.66 -19.67
CA TRP A 333 -7.77 1.24 -19.94
C TRP A 333 -7.32 0.41 -18.72
N VAL A 334 -6.18 0.75 -18.13
CA VAL A 334 -5.61 -0.03 -17.01
C VAL A 334 -6.48 0.02 -15.75
N GLU A 335 -7.26 1.10 -15.56
CA GLU A 335 -8.23 1.25 -14.48
C GLU A 335 -9.67 0.90 -14.89
N SER A 336 -9.89 0.42 -16.12
CA SER A 336 -11.19 -0.13 -16.51
C SER A 336 -11.55 -1.33 -15.62
N LYS A 337 -12.86 -1.57 -15.47
CA LYS A 337 -13.38 -2.65 -14.63
C LYS A 337 -12.76 -4.02 -14.99
N ASP A 338 -12.57 -4.30 -16.28
CA ASP A 338 -11.99 -5.56 -16.76
C ASP A 338 -10.49 -5.68 -16.42
N ALA A 339 -9.70 -4.66 -16.73
CA ALA A 339 -8.26 -4.67 -16.48
C ALA A 339 -7.95 -4.66 -14.96
N ALA A 340 -8.68 -3.87 -14.17
CA ALA A 340 -8.54 -3.83 -12.71
C ALA A 340 -8.86 -5.20 -12.08
N TYR A 341 -9.91 -5.88 -12.54
CA TYR A 341 -10.28 -7.20 -12.04
C TYR A 341 -9.25 -8.28 -12.42
N LYS A 342 -8.74 -8.26 -13.66
CA LYS A 342 -7.69 -9.19 -14.09
C LYS A 342 -6.42 -9.03 -13.25
N ARG A 343 -6.00 -7.78 -12.99
CA ARG A 343 -4.86 -7.50 -12.11
C ARG A 343 -5.07 -8.03 -10.70
N ALA A 344 -6.27 -7.82 -10.14
CA ALA A 344 -6.61 -8.32 -8.81
C ALA A 344 -6.56 -9.85 -8.71
N LEU A 345 -7.10 -10.57 -9.71
CA LEU A 345 -7.03 -12.04 -9.75
C LEU A 345 -5.60 -12.56 -9.90
N ASP A 346 -4.71 -11.79 -10.52
CA ASP A 346 -3.29 -12.11 -10.71
C ASP A 346 -2.42 -11.72 -9.49
N GLY A 347 -3.04 -11.32 -8.38
CA GLY A 347 -2.37 -11.04 -7.10
C GLY A 347 -2.06 -9.57 -6.83
N GLY A 348 -2.49 -8.65 -7.70
CA GLY A 348 -2.41 -7.21 -7.44
C GLY A 348 -3.36 -6.79 -6.29
N GLN A 349 -3.01 -5.68 -5.65
CA GLN A 349 -3.79 -5.12 -4.53
C GLN A 349 -4.85 -4.14 -5.07
N PRO A 350 -6.15 -4.53 -5.14
CA PRO A 350 -7.15 -3.70 -5.79
C PRO A 350 -7.47 -2.43 -5.01
N THR A 351 -7.68 -1.35 -5.74
CA THR A 351 -8.09 -0.05 -5.19
C THR A 351 -9.57 0.26 -5.42
N GLN A 352 -10.25 -0.55 -6.25
CA GLN A 352 -11.67 -0.41 -6.53
C GLN A 352 -12.50 -1.23 -5.54
N ALA A 353 -13.41 -0.57 -4.81
CA ALA A 353 -14.13 -1.14 -3.68
C ALA A 353 -14.96 -2.39 -4.03
N TRP A 354 -15.61 -2.42 -5.20
CA TRP A 354 -16.46 -3.52 -5.65
C TRP A 354 -15.72 -4.87 -5.77
N ILE A 355 -14.39 -4.86 -5.96
CA ILE A 355 -13.59 -6.10 -6.07
C ILE A 355 -13.58 -6.86 -4.74
N TYR A 356 -13.61 -6.16 -3.61
CA TYR A 356 -13.66 -6.76 -2.27
C TYR A 356 -15.01 -7.39 -1.93
N GLU A 357 -16.04 -7.20 -2.77
CA GLU A 357 -17.35 -7.82 -2.65
C GLU A 357 -17.50 -9.02 -3.61
N ASP A 358 -16.56 -9.21 -4.55
CA ASP A 358 -16.61 -10.28 -5.55
C ASP A 358 -16.21 -11.63 -4.93
N SER A 359 -17.12 -12.62 -5.03
CA SER A 359 -16.93 -13.94 -4.42
C SER A 359 -15.75 -14.71 -5.01
N LYS A 360 -15.51 -14.61 -6.33
CA LYS A 360 -14.43 -15.31 -7.01
C LYS A 360 -13.06 -14.74 -6.60
N PHE A 361 -12.97 -13.42 -6.45
CA PHE A 361 -11.77 -12.79 -5.91
C PHE A 361 -11.49 -13.22 -4.48
N LEU A 362 -12.53 -13.23 -3.62
CA LEU A 362 -12.42 -13.62 -2.22
C LEU A 362 -12.21 -15.13 -2.00
N GLU A 363 -12.57 -15.97 -2.97
CA GLU A 363 -12.20 -17.40 -2.99
C GLU A 363 -10.72 -17.59 -3.35
N ALA A 364 -10.21 -16.82 -4.34
CA ALA A 364 -8.81 -16.85 -4.74
C ALA A 364 -7.88 -16.28 -3.65
N TRP A 365 -8.33 -15.21 -2.97
CA TRP A 365 -7.56 -14.48 -1.97
C TRP A 365 -8.36 -14.30 -0.66
N PRO A 366 -8.55 -15.36 0.16
CA PRO A 366 -9.43 -15.32 1.34
C PRO A 366 -9.06 -14.26 2.39
N MET A 367 -7.75 -13.91 2.51
CA MET A 367 -7.28 -12.88 3.43
C MET A 367 -7.83 -11.49 3.09
N MET A 368 -8.21 -11.24 1.83
CA MET A 368 -8.73 -9.95 1.37
C MET A 368 -10.06 -9.57 2.04
N ARG A 369 -10.78 -10.54 2.64
CA ARG A 369 -11.96 -10.25 3.48
C ARG A 369 -11.65 -9.32 4.65
N LYS A 370 -10.43 -9.39 5.19
CA LYS A 370 -9.97 -8.56 6.31
C LYS A 370 -9.29 -7.27 5.87
N VAL A 371 -8.88 -7.20 4.61
CA VAL A 371 -8.13 -6.05 4.07
C VAL A 371 -9.02 -4.82 3.95
N GLY A 372 -10.27 -4.96 3.51
CA GLY A 372 -11.22 -3.84 3.50
C GLY A 372 -11.32 -3.17 4.86
N TYR A 373 -11.50 -3.98 5.92
CA TYR A 373 -11.49 -3.47 7.29
C TYR A 373 -10.16 -2.79 7.64
N ALA A 374 -9.02 -3.38 7.29
CA ALA A 374 -7.71 -2.80 7.58
C ALA A 374 -7.52 -1.44 6.89
N VAL A 375 -7.96 -1.30 5.63
CA VAL A 375 -7.91 -0.03 4.90
C VAL A 375 -8.79 1.04 5.56
N ASP A 376 -10.01 0.69 5.96
CA ASP A 376 -10.95 1.61 6.63
C ASP A 376 -10.47 2.04 8.03
N HIS A 377 -9.58 1.24 8.67
CA HIS A 377 -8.98 1.49 9.98
C HIS A 377 -7.48 1.81 9.88
N SER A 378 -7.13 2.55 8.86
CA SER A 378 -5.75 2.97 8.63
C SER A 378 -5.68 4.40 8.13
N LYS A 379 -4.49 5.00 8.24
CA LYS A 379 -4.21 6.34 7.72
C LYS A 379 -2.82 6.44 7.11
N GLY A 380 -2.65 7.36 6.19
CA GLY A 380 -1.37 7.63 5.55
C GLY A 380 -0.53 8.68 6.28
N LEU A 381 0.71 8.80 5.83
CA LEU A 381 1.55 9.94 6.17
C LEU A 381 0.89 11.26 5.76
N PRO A 382 1.24 12.39 6.38
CA PRO A 382 0.78 13.70 5.95
C PRO A 382 1.14 13.98 4.50
N ILE A 383 0.17 14.43 3.70
CA ILE A 383 0.46 14.95 2.36
C ILE A 383 1.04 16.36 2.52
N MET A 384 2.33 16.50 2.30
CA MET A 384 3.08 17.73 2.44
C MET A 384 4.20 17.82 1.41
N SER A 385 4.71 19.01 1.13
CA SER A 385 5.79 19.19 0.13
C SER A 385 7.13 18.63 0.58
N ARG A 386 7.28 18.33 1.89
CA ARG A 386 8.52 17.84 2.53
C ARG A 386 8.34 16.46 3.16
N SER A 387 7.55 15.59 2.52
CA SER A 387 7.25 14.25 3.06
C SER A 387 8.52 13.39 3.16
N THR A 388 9.44 13.49 2.21
CA THR A 388 10.73 12.80 2.26
C THR A 388 11.53 13.19 3.50
N GLN A 389 11.60 14.50 3.81
CA GLN A 389 12.29 14.98 5.01
C GLN A 389 11.58 14.56 6.31
N LEU A 390 10.25 14.35 6.28
CA LEU A 390 9.52 13.77 7.43
C LEU A 390 10.02 12.36 7.73
N VAL A 391 10.12 11.52 6.71
CA VAL A 391 10.64 10.15 6.82
C VAL A 391 12.08 10.16 7.32
N GLU A 392 12.95 10.97 6.73
CA GLU A 392 14.36 11.11 7.17
C GLU A 392 14.47 11.57 8.63
N THR A 393 13.66 12.56 9.05
CA THR A 393 13.66 13.08 10.42
C THR A 393 13.22 11.98 11.42
N PHE A 394 12.22 11.20 11.09
CA PHE A 394 11.79 10.12 11.98
C PHE A 394 12.78 8.95 11.99
N ALA A 395 13.40 8.62 10.85
CA ALA A 395 14.48 7.63 10.80
C ALA A 395 15.68 8.02 11.66
N GLU A 396 16.02 9.32 11.72
CA GLU A 396 17.08 9.84 12.61
C GLU A 396 16.72 9.62 14.09
N VAL A 397 15.50 10.00 14.48
CA VAL A 397 15.00 9.80 15.86
C VAL A 397 15.03 8.33 16.26
N LEU A 398 14.46 7.45 15.41
CA LEU A 398 14.46 6.01 15.65
C LEU A 398 15.87 5.45 15.74
N GLY A 399 16.80 5.87 14.85
CA GLY A 399 18.19 5.45 14.88
C GLY A 399 18.86 5.77 16.22
N THR A 400 18.63 6.97 16.76
CA THR A 400 19.16 7.40 18.05
C THR A 400 18.62 6.52 19.20
N VAL A 401 17.34 6.19 19.19
CA VAL A 401 16.75 5.31 20.21
C VAL A 401 17.23 3.86 20.08
N LEU A 402 17.20 3.31 18.85
CA LEU A 402 17.40 1.89 18.62
C LEU A 402 18.87 1.47 18.64
N ALA A 403 19.77 2.29 18.08
CA ALA A 403 21.20 1.98 17.98
C ALA A 403 21.98 2.53 19.17
N ASP A 404 21.68 3.75 19.61
CA ASP A 404 22.44 4.42 20.66
C ASP A 404 21.86 4.19 22.05
N GLY A 405 20.66 3.60 22.15
CA GLY A 405 19.98 3.28 23.41
C GLY A 405 19.50 4.51 24.19
N ALA A 406 19.26 5.61 23.49
CA ALA A 406 18.72 6.83 24.09
C ALA A 406 17.27 6.62 24.55
N LYS A 407 16.82 7.39 25.55
CA LYS A 407 15.44 7.33 26.01
C LYS A 407 14.51 7.93 24.94
N SER A 408 13.43 7.20 24.63
CA SER A 408 12.46 7.61 23.62
C SER A 408 11.82 8.96 23.95
N GLU A 409 11.43 9.17 25.20
CA GLU A 409 10.77 10.41 25.67
C GLU A 409 11.65 11.64 25.43
N ASP A 410 12.93 11.58 25.83
CA ASP A 410 13.88 12.69 25.71
C ASP A 410 14.18 12.97 24.23
N THR A 411 14.47 11.91 23.44
CA THR A 411 14.80 12.03 22.02
C THR A 411 13.63 12.60 21.20
N LEU A 412 12.42 12.15 21.48
CA LEU A 412 11.20 12.64 20.80
C LEU A 412 10.91 14.10 21.19
N ALA A 413 11.02 14.46 22.47
CA ALA A 413 10.82 15.84 22.93
C ALA A 413 11.80 16.82 22.27
N GLU A 414 13.08 16.44 22.15
CA GLU A 414 14.11 17.23 21.45
C GLU A 414 13.83 17.35 19.95
N SER A 415 13.19 16.35 19.34
CA SER A 415 12.90 16.32 17.91
C SER A 415 11.71 17.18 17.50
N VAL A 416 10.79 17.56 18.42
CA VAL A 416 9.55 18.31 18.11
C VAL A 416 9.83 19.53 17.22
N SER A 417 10.86 20.31 17.55
CA SER A 417 11.22 21.50 16.76
C SER A 417 11.68 21.17 15.33
N LYS A 418 12.21 19.97 15.10
CA LYS A 418 12.59 19.51 13.74
C LYS A 418 11.34 19.23 12.93
N PHE A 419 10.36 18.51 13.51
CA PHE A 419 9.06 18.25 12.87
C PHE A 419 8.29 19.55 12.60
N ASP A 420 8.19 20.47 13.55
CA ASP A 420 7.52 21.77 13.36
C ASP A 420 8.12 22.60 12.22
N ARG A 421 9.43 22.49 11.97
CA ARG A 421 10.08 23.18 10.83
C ARG A 421 9.65 22.61 9.48
N LEU A 422 9.33 21.33 9.39
CA LEU A 422 8.90 20.70 8.13
C LEU A 422 7.57 21.27 7.62
N VAL A 423 6.64 21.58 8.52
CA VAL A 423 5.32 22.12 8.18
C VAL A 423 5.32 23.64 8.03
N LYS A 424 6.31 24.34 8.57
CA LYS A 424 6.37 25.78 8.53
C LYS A 424 6.48 26.31 7.10
N GLY A 425 5.44 27.04 6.66
CA GLY A 425 5.39 27.64 5.32
C GLY A 425 5.21 26.62 4.19
N ASP A 426 4.77 25.40 4.50
CA ASP A 426 4.44 24.41 3.48
C ASP A 426 3.17 24.87 2.71
N PRO A 427 3.24 24.98 1.36
CA PRO A 427 2.14 25.52 0.56
C PRO A 427 0.90 24.61 0.55
N LEU A 428 1.01 23.37 0.97
CA LEU A 428 -0.09 22.40 0.99
C LEU A 428 -0.89 22.44 2.31
N LEU A 429 -0.29 22.96 3.37
CA LEU A 429 -0.84 22.94 4.73
C LEU A 429 -1.38 24.33 5.08
N LYS A 430 -2.63 24.61 4.69
CA LYS A 430 -3.28 25.89 4.95
C LYS A 430 -4.52 25.69 5.81
#